data_336ae510a0e6b2c990936d1acb5f0dd3
#
_entry.id   336ae510a0e6b2c990936d1acb5f0dd3
#
_cell.length_a   1.000
_cell.length_b   1.000
_cell.length_c   1.000
_cell.angle_alpha   90.00
_cell.angle_beta   90.00
_cell.angle_gamma   90.00
#
_symmetry.space_group_name_H-M   'P 1'
#
loop_
_entity.id
_entity.type
_entity.pdbx_description
1 polymer ?
#
loop_
_entity_poly.entity_id
_entity_poly.type
_entity_poly.pdbx_seq_one_letter_code
_entity_poly.pdbx_strand_id
1 'polypeptide(L)'
;MTMEPAAYGMGTLNKEAFGDLIKGYHVAFDEISFEANVWLPGTDNEGNLDGSVRTYGTWTGVNVASGKKLNLKSYHFFNFNEAGLIQQQGDFFDATGMMNATGDKKLVVAELKIKAGKQDAFFALMANESYGLKATRNYKGCNSLVSTFNEESNTLLVISDWDSYEEYAAYLTWRTEEDTELVDLMKPLLIGGMKGLRTVYPNSMYTVY
;
A
#
# COMPACT_ATOMS: atom_id res chain seq x y z
N MET A 1 4.71 26.42 11.44
CA MET A 1 5.42 25.14 11.30
C MET A 1 4.92 24.43 10.04
N THR A 2 5.84 23.96 9.22
CA THR A 2 5.58 23.11 8.06
C THR A 2 6.33 21.79 8.21
N MET A 3 5.84 20.75 7.52
CA MET A 3 6.43 19.42 7.56
C MET A 3 6.46 18.82 6.15
N GLU A 4 7.59 18.25 5.78
CA GLU A 4 7.80 17.49 4.55
C GLU A 4 7.77 15.99 4.86
N PRO A 5 6.65 15.30 4.59
CA PRO A 5 6.52 13.87 4.91
C PRO A 5 7.30 13.00 3.93
N ALA A 6 7.76 11.84 4.39
CA ALA A 6 8.48 10.87 3.55
C ALA A 6 7.60 10.23 2.46
N ALA A 7 6.28 10.25 2.62
CA ALA A 7 5.37 9.59 1.68
C ALA A 7 5.24 10.35 0.36
N TYR A 8 5.49 9.67 -0.75
CA TYR A 8 5.41 10.24 -2.10
C TYR A 8 4.03 10.84 -2.38
N GLY A 9 4.02 12.08 -2.90
CA GLY A 9 2.80 12.76 -3.34
C GLY A 9 1.99 13.46 -2.24
N MET A 10 2.37 13.39 -0.97
CA MET A 10 1.65 14.08 0.11
C MET A 10 1.83 15.60 0.11
N GLY A 11 2.92 16.11 -0.48
CA GLY A 11 3.25 17.54 -0.41
C GLY A 11 3.59 18.02 1.01
N THR A 12 3.75 19.33 1.17
CA THR A 12 4.07 19.94 2.47
C THR A 12 2.81 20.02 3.35
N LEU A 13 2.90 19.57 4.58
CA LEU A 13 1.83 19.60 5.57
C LEU A 13 1.95 20.84 6.48
N ASN A 14 0.83 21.38 6.90
CA ASN A 14 0.77 22.34 8.01
C ASN A 14 0.81 21.60 9.36
N LYS A 15 0.86 22.34 10.47
CA LYS A 15 0.96 21.78 11.84
C LYS A 15 -0.21 20.86 12.18
N GLU A 16 -1.43 21.18 11.75
CA GLU A 16 -2.64 20.41 12.06
C GLU A 16 -2.62 19.06 11.30
N ALA A 17 -2.44 19.11 9.99
CA ALA A 17 -2.34 17.90 9.16
C ALA A 17 -1.17 17.00 9.58
N PHE A 18 -0.04 17.58 10.00
CA PHE A 18 1.05 16.81 10.57
C PHE A 18 0.66 16.14 11.90
N GLY A 19 -0.06 16.85 12.77
CA GLY A 19 -0.59 16.27 14.00
C GLY A 19 -1.50 15.05 13.74
N ASP A 20 -2.33 15.12 12.71
CA ASP A 20 -3.21 13.99 12.35
C ASP A 20 -2.42 12.82 11.74
N LEU A 21 -1.38 13.09 10.96
CA LEU A 21 -0.46 12.05 10.48
C LEU A 21 0.21 11.31 11.66
N ILE A 22 0.71 12.03 12.66
CA ILE A 22 1.33 11.43 13.86
C ILE A 22 0.30 10.60 14.64
N LYS A 23 -0.92 11.08 14.83
CA LYS A 23 -2.00 10.30 15.46
C LYS A 23 -2.26 8.99 14.68
N GLY A 24 -2.24 9.06 13.34
CA GLY A 24 -2.36 7.86 12.49
C GLY A 24 -1.28 6.82 12.77
N TYR A 25 -0.03 7.24 12.94
CA TYR A 25 1.04 6.32 13.34
C TYR A 25 0.80 5.71 14.73
N HIS A 26 0.32 6.48 15.71
CA HIS A 26 -0.01 5.97 17.05
C HIS A 26 -1.25 5.05 17.07
N VAL A 27 -2.11 5.10 16.07
CA VAL A 27 -3.19 4.11 15.89
C VAL A 27 -2.65 2.83 15.26
N ALA A 28 -1.71 2.96 14.32
CA ALA A 28 -1.17 1.83 13.57
C ALA A 28 -0.08 1.05 14.31
N PHE A 29 0.63 1.70 15.23
CA PHE A 29 1.78 1.11 15.93
C PHE A 29 1.75 1.40 17.42
N ASP A 30 2.04 0.37 18.22
CA ASP A 30 2.36 0.46 19.64
C ASP A 30 3.89 0.48 19.87
N GLU A 31 4.30 0.83 21.08
CA GLU A 31 5.72 0.82 21.52
C GLU A 31 6.64 1.64 20.59
N ILE A 32 6.11 2.74 20.03
CA ILE A 32 6.89 3.59 19.12
C ILE A 32 8.05 4.23 19.88
N SER A 33 9.27 4.03 19.37
CA SER A 33 10.49 4.63 19.91
C SER A 33 11.44 5.04 18.79
N PHE A 34 12.20 6.10 19.02
CA PHE A 34 13.25 6.57 18.14
C PHE A 34 14.60 6.55 18.86
N GLU A 35 15.57 5.84 18.29
CA GLU A 35 16.95 5.84 18.74
C GLU A 35 17.81 6.59 17.72
N ALA A 36 18.35 7.73 18.14
CA ALA A 36 19.23 8.52 17.30
C ALA A 36 20.65 7.91 17.28
N ASN A 37 21.13 7.60 16.09
CA ASN A 37 22.53 7.17 15.90
C ASN A 37 23.49 8.36 16.00
N VAL A 38 23.07 9.53 15.50
CA VAL A 38 23.87 10.75 15.47
C VAL A 38 22.98 11.99 15.39
N TRP A 39 23.40 13.07 16.03
CA TRP A 39 22.89 14.42 15.84
C TRP A 39 23.99 15.27 15.18
N LEU A 40 23.65 15.98 14.12
CA LEU A 40 24.56 16.81 13.35
C LEU A 40 24.00 18.24 13.27
N PRO A 41 24.87 19.28 13.38
CA PRO A 41 24.45 20.63 13.04
C PRO A 41 24.19 20.72 11.52
N GLY A 42 23.21 21.52 11.13
CA GLY A 42 22.98 21.87 9.74
C GLY A 42 23.84 23.04 9.28
N THR A 43 23.94 23.18 7.97
CA THR A 43 24.71 24.26 7.34
C THR A 43 23.91 24.88 6.20
N ASP A 44 24.23 26.15 5.89
CA ASP A 44 23.81 26.82 4.68
C ASP A 44 24.53 26.26 3.42
N ASN A 45 24.24 26.84 2.26
CA ASN A 45 24.84 26.43 1.01
C ASN A 45 26.35 26.74 0.90
N GLU A 46 26.88 27.57 1.78
CA GLU A 46 28.30 27.96 1.85
C GLU A 46 29.06 27.10 2.87
N GLY A 47 28.33 26.24 3.63
CA GLY A 47 28.93 25.38 4.65
C GLY A 47 28.98 25.99 6.06
N ASN A 48 28.42 27.18 6.28
CA ASN A 48 28.36 27.78 7.60
C ASN A 48 27.23 27.21 8.43
N LEU A 49 27.42 27.11 9.74
CA LEU A 49 26.35 26.63 10.64
C LEU A 49 25.14 27.57 10.58
N ASP A 50 23.95 27.02 10.32
CA ASP A 50 22.70 27.78 10.14
C ASP A 50 21.71 27.62 11.30
N GLY A 51 22.11 26.93 12.39
CA GLY A 51 21.27 26.65 13.56
C GLY A 51 20.26 25.53 13.37
N SER A 52 20.19 24.93 12.19
CA SER A 52 19.36 23.76 11.98
C SER A 52 20.02 22.47 12.50
N VAL A 53 19.23 21.41 12.64
CA VAL A 53 19.68 20.11 13.17
C VAL A 53 19.28 19.00 12.21
N ARG A 54 20.17 18.03 12.06
CA ARG A 54 19.96 16.79 11.30
C ARG A 54 20.15 15.61 12.23
N THR A 55 19.37 14.54 12.01
CA THR A 55 19.58 13.28 12.73
C THR A 55 19.35 12.09 11.84
N TYR A 56 20.16 11.07 12.05
CA TYR A 56 19.93 9.72 11.54
C TYR A 56 19.61 8.82 12.73
N GLY A 57 18.66 7.94 12.55
CA GLY A 57 18.26 7.04 13.61
C GLY A 57 17.36 5.92 13.12
N THR A 58 16.86 5.17 14.08
CA THR A 58 15.99 4.03 13.83
C THR A 58 14.70 4.17 14.62
N TRP A 59 13.58 4.14 13.92
CA TRP A 59 12.26 3.98 14.53
C TRP A 59 11.99 2.51 14.77
N THR A 60 11.51 2.19 15.96
CA THR A 60 10.99 0.87 16.32
C THR A 60 9.54 0.98 16.78
N GLY A 61 8.82 -0.14 16.75
CA GLY A 61 7.43 -0.24 17.18
C GLY A 61 6.87 -1.62 16.87
N VAL A 62 5.59 -1.82 17.18
CA VAL A 62 4.84 -3.04 16.83
C VAL A 62 3.56 -2.63 16.14
N ASN A 63 3.33 -3.13 14.93
CA ASN A 63 2.07 -2.87 14.22
C ASN A 63 0.91 -3.54 14.96
N VAL A 64 -0.11 -2.76 15.32
CA VAL A 64 -1.25 -3.21 16.14
C VAL A 64 -2.04 -4.32 15.47
N ALA A 65 -2.28 -4.22 14.16
CA ALA A 65 -3.10 -5.17 13.43
C ALA A 65 -2.38 -6.50 13.17
N SER A 66 -1.09 -6.47 12.83
CA SER A 66 -0.33 -7.65 12.42
C SER A 66 0.57 -8.24 13.48
N GLY A 67 0.87 -7.50 14.56
CA GLY A 67 1.87 -7.86 15.57
C GLY A 67 3.32 -7.82 15.06
N LYS A 68 3.56 -7.36 13.81
CA LYS A 68 4.90 -7.32 13.24
C LYS A 68 5.70 -6.15 13.79
N LYS A 69 6.98 -6.41 14.04
CA LYS A 69 7.92 -5.40 14.55
C LYS A 69 8.37 -4.46 13.43
N LEU A 70 8.35 -3.18 13.74
CA LEU A 70 8.95 -2.12 12.93
C LEU A 70 10.45 -2.01 13.28
N ASN A 71 11.29 -1.86 12.26
CA ASN A 71 12.69 -1.46 12.37
C ASN A 71 13.02 -0.60 11.13
N LEU A 72 12.93 0.71 11.26
CA LEU A 72 12.93 1.65 10.15
C LEU A 72 14.05 2.66 10.30
N LYS A 73 15.05 2.60 9.42
CA LYS A 73 16.10 3.62 9.33
C LYS A 73 15.51 4.90 8.73
N SER A 74 15.84 6.02 9.32
CA SER A 74 15.32 7.32 8.93
C SER A 74 16.36 8.42 9.06
N TYR A 75 16.11 9.49 8.30
CA TYR A 75 16.78 10.78 8.42
C TYR A 75 15.71 11.84 8.67
N HIS A 76 16.02 12.77 9.56
CA HIS A 76 15.18 13.92 9.89
C HIS A 76 15.97 15.22 9.86
N PHE A 77 15.33 16.31 9.47
CA PHE A 77 15.88 17.64 9.63
C PHE A 77 14.89 18.53 10.38
N PHE A 78 15.44 19.50 11.12
CA PHE A 78 14.68 20.46 11.88
C PHE A 78 15.29 21.86 11.69
N ASN A 79 14.46 22.81 11.25
CA ASN A 79 14.80 24.21 11.17
C ASN A 79 14.02 24.94 12.28
N PHE A 80 14.71 25.83 13.00
CA PHE A 80 14.16 26.55 14.14
C PHE A 80 13.98 28.03 13.80
N ASN A 81 13.01 28.68 14.43
CA ASN A 81 12.88 30.12 14.41
C ASN A 81 13.71 30.76 15.54
N GLU A 82 13.74 32.10 15.60
CA GLU A 82 14.47 32.87 16.64
C GLU A 82 14.05 32.53 18.07
N ALA A 83 12.82 32.05 18.27
CA ALA A 83 12.33 31.62 19.59
C ALA A 83 12.72 30.17 19.93
N GLY A 84 13.52 29.49 19.10
CA GLY A 84 13.92 28.09 19.27
C GLY A 84 12.81 27.07 19.02
N LEU A 85 11.72 27.47 18.37
CA LEU A 85 10.62 26.56 18.03
C LEU A 85 10.83 26.02 16.61
N ILE A 86 10.45 24.76 16.39
CA ILE A 86 10.51 24.14 15.07
C ILE A 86 9.61 24.92 14.11
N GLN A 87 10.22 25.50 13.08
CA GLN A 87 9.55 26.20 12.00
C GLN A 87 9.26 25.27 10.82
N GLN A 88 10.20 24.41 10.51
CA GLN A 88 10.09 23.41 9.45
C GLN A 88 10.80 22.13 9.90
N GLN A 89 10.25 20.99 9.50
CA GLN A 89 10.91 19.70 9.60
C GLN A 89 10.62 18.85 8.38
N GLY A 90 11.41 17.82 8.16
CA GLY A 90 11.15 16.82 7.15
C GLY A 90 11.70 15.47 7.55
N ASP A 91 11.05 14.45 7.03
CA ASP A 91 11.34 13.05 7.29
C ASP A 91 11.70 12.35 5.98
N PHE A 92 12.72 11.50 6.02
CA PHE A 92 13.12 10.66 4.90
C PHE A 92 13.27 9.22 5.37
N PHE A 93 12.35 8.39 4.94
CA PHE A 93 12.36 6.95 5.18
C PHE A 93 11.50 6.24 4.12
N ASP A 94 11.62 4.93 4.01
CA ASP A 94 10.79 4.13 3.10
C ASP A 94 9.40 3.88 3.70
N ALA A 95 8.50 4.87 3.55
CA ALA A 95 7.13 4.79 4.05
C ALA A 95 6.35 3.64 3.41
N THR A 96 6.53 3.41 2.11
CA THR A 96 5.86 2.32 1.39
C THR A 96 6.38 0.96 1.84
N GLY A 97 7.70 0.80 1.95
CA GLY A 97 8.32 -0.43 2.47
C GLY A 97 7.91 -0.71 3.91
N MET A 98 7.82 0.32 4.76
CA MET A 98 7.32 0.21 6.12
C MET A 98 5.90 -0.39 6.15
N MET A 99 4.96 0.20 5.42
CA MET A 99 3.57 -0.27 5.37
C MET A 99 3.46 -1.68 4.79
N ASN A 100 4.22 -1.98 3.74
CA ASN A 100 4.25 -3.31 3.13
C ASN A 100 4.85 -4.38 4.06
N ALA A 101 5.88 -4.04 4.83
CA ALA A 101 6.55 -4.98 5.72
C ALA A 101 5.74 -5.26 7.00
N THR A 102 5.09 -4.23 7.55
CA THR A 102 4.39 -4.33 8.84
C THR A 102 2.88 -4.54 8.71
N GLY A 103 2.27 -4.13 7.59
CA GLY A 103 0.84 -4.26 7.36
C GLY A 103 0.35 -5.71 7.36
N ASP A 104 -0.89 -5.89 7.73
CA ASP A 104 -1.58 -7.18 7.67
C ASP A 104 -2.26 -7.30 6.30
N LYS A 105 -1.58 -7.95 5.35
CA LYS A 105 -2.10 -8.11 3.98
C LYS A 105 -3.15 -9.20 3.93
N LYS A 106 -4.31 -8.85 3.43
CA LYS A 106 -5.40 -9.79 3.12
C LYS A 106 -5.35 -10.11 1.63
N LEU A 107 -4.45 -11.01 1.26
CA LEU A 107 -4.31 -11.40 -0.14
C LEU A 107 -5.42 -12.33 -0.58
N VAL A 108 -5.87 -12.08 -1.79
CA VAL A 108 -6.79 -12.96 -2.53
C VAL A 108 -6.19 -13.27 -3.89
N VAL A 109 -6.14 -14.54 -4.23
CA VAL A 109 -5.69 -15.02 -5.54
C VAL A 109 -6.86 -15.67 -6.26
N ALA A 110 -7.28 -15.09 -7.38
CA ALA A 110 -8.32 -15.66 -8.24
C ALA A 110 -7.69 -16.31 -9.48
N GLU A 111 -7.99 -17.58 -9.70
CA GLU A 111 -7.56 -18.35 -10.87
C GLU A 111 -8.70 -18.40 -11.88
N LEU A 112 -8.44 -17.89 -13.10
CA LEU A 112 -9.42 -17.85 -14.18
C LEU A 112 -8.87 -18.66 -15.37
N LYS A 113 -9.41 -19.87 -15.56
CA LYS A 113 -9.03 -20.75 -16.67
C LYS A 113 -9.82 -20.39 -17.92
N ILE A 114 -9.13 -19.91 -18.96
CA ILE A 114 -9.72 -19.41 -20.18
C ILE A 114 -9.90 -20.57 -21.17
N LYS A 115 -11.01 -20.61 -21.90
CA LYS A 115 -11.22 -21.56 -23.01
C LYS A 115 -10.25 -21.30 -24.14
N ALA A 116 -9.75 -22.37 -24.80
CA ALA A 116 -8.88 -22.25 -25.95
C ALA A 116 -9.47 -21.34 -27.03
N GLY A 117 -8.64 -20.44 -27.57
CA GLY A 117 -9.04 -19.48 -28.59
C GLY A 117 -9.96 -18.34 -28.11
N LYS A 118 -10.06 -18.14 -26.80
CA LYS A 118 -10.85 -17.05 -26.20
C LYS A 118 -9.99 -16.01 -25.44
N GLN A 119 -8.67 -16.13 -25.52
CA GLN A 119 -7.74 -15.26 -24.79
C GLN A 119 -7.91 -13.79 -25.16
N ASP A 120 -7.91 -13.44 -26.46
CA ASP A 120 -8.01 -12.05 -26.90
C ASP A 120 -9.31 -11.38 -26.42
N ALA A 121 -10.44 -12.09 -26.57
CA ALA A 121 -11.72 -11.61 -26.10
C ALA A 121 -11.74 -11.44 -24.57
N PHE A 122 -11.11 -12.38 -23.85
CA PHE A 122 -11.01 -12.32 -22.39
C PHE A 122 -10.14 -11.16 -21.93
N PHE A 123 -8.97 -10.96 -22.53
CA PHE A 123 -8.08 -9.84 -22.18
C PHE A 123 -8.70 -8.49 -22.52
N ALA A 124 -9.46 -8.39 -23.62
CA ALA A 124 -10.20 -7.17 -23.93
C ALA A 124 -11.22 -6.80 -22.83
N LEU A 125 -11.89 -7.81 -22.23
CA LEU A 125 -12.77 -7.57 -21.08
C LEU A 125 -11.98 -7.11 -19.84
N MET A 126 -10.85 -7.78 -19.54
CA MET A 126 -10.03 -7.41 -18.38
C MET A 126 -9.45 -5.99 -18.49
N ALA A 127 -9.13 -5.55 -19.69
CA ALA A 127 -8.60 -4.22 -19.98
C ALA A 127 -9.67 -3.12 -20.05
N ASN A 128 -10.97 -3.46 -20.02
CA ASN A 128 -12.04 -2.46 -20.10
C ASN A 128 -11.97 -1.49 -18.91
N GLU A 129 -12.03 -0.19 -19.23
CA GLU A 129 -11.90 0.90 -18.27
C GLU A 129 -13.06 0.98 -17.27
N SER A 130 -14.27 0.61 -17.69
CA SER A 130 -15.49 0.77 -16.90
C SER A 130 -15.76 -0.42 -15.99
N TYR A 131 -15.65 -1.65 -16.50
CA TYR A 131 -16.02 -2.86 -15.76
C TYR A 131 -14.90 -3.88 -15.60
N GLY A 132 -13.74 -3.68 -16.22
CA GLY A 132 -12.60 -4.61 -16.16
C GLY A 132 -11.86 -4.58 -14.81
N LEU A 133 -10.59 -5.00 -14.81
CA LEU A 133 -9.76 -5.05 -13.59
C LEU A 133 -9.54 -3.67 -12.96
N LYS A 134 -9.62 -2.60 -13.74
CA LYS A 134 -9.53 -1.22 -13.20
C LYS A 134 -10.66 -0.92 -12.23
N ALA A 135 -11.89 -1.34 -12.53
CA ALA A 135 -13.01 -1.16 -11.61
C ALA A 135 -12.81 -1.95 -10.31
N THR A 136 -12.26 -3.17 -10.39
CA THR A 136 -11.84 -3.94 -9.19
C THR A 136 -10.80 -3.20 -8.37
N ARG A 137 -9.75 -2.69 -9.02
CA ARG A 137 -8.69 -1.93 -8.34
C ARG A 137 -9.19 -0.66 -7.65
N ASN A 138 -10.20 -0.02 -8.20
CA ASN A 138 -10.77 1.21 -7.68
C ASN A 138 -11.89 0.96 -6.65
N TYR A 139 -12.25 -0.29 -6.41
CA TYR A 139 -13.26 -0.61 -5.40
C TYR A 139 -12.71 -0.34 -4.00
N LYS A 140 -13.57 0.14 -3.12
CA LYS A 140 -13.23 0.44 -1.73
C LYS A 140 -12.62 -0.78 -1.04
N GLY A 141 -11.52 -0.58 -0.35
CA GLY A 141 -10.79 -1.64 0.37
C GLY A 141 -9.80 -2.43 -0.49
N CYS A 142 -9.76 -2.24 -1.83
CA CYS A 142 -8.74 -2.82 -2.69
C CYS A 142 -7.47 -1.95 -2.70
N ASN A 143 -6.41 -2.42 -2.04
CA ASN A 143 -5.14 -1.68 -1.92
C ASN A 143 -4.23 -1.85 -3.13
N SER A 144 -4.21 -3.04 -3.70
CA SER A 144 -3.44 -3.33 -4.91
C SER A 144 -4.05 -4.48 -5.69
N LEU A 145 -3.81 -4.47 -7.00
CA LEU A 145 -4.21 -5.56 -7.89
C LEU A 145 -3.14 -5.72 -8.96
N VAL A 146 -2.65 -6.94 -9.11
CA VAL A 146 -1.76 -7.35 -10.19
C VAL A 146 -2.29 -8.62 -10.83
N SER A 147 -1.95 -8.84 -12.08
CA SER A 147 -2.32 -10.07 -12.78
C SER A 147 -1.14 -10.66 -13.54
N THR A 148 -1.11 -11.97 -13.66
CA THR A 148 -0.14 -12.70 -14.46
C THR A 148 -0.83 -13.82 -15.24
N PHE A 149 -0.36 -14.10 -16.44
CA PHE A 149 -0.94 -15.11 -17.30
C PHE A 149 0.05 -16.24 -17.55
N ASN A 150 -0.42 -17.46 -17.36
CA ASN A 150 0.33 -18.67 -17.71
C ASN A 150 -0.20 -19.20 -19.04
N GLU A 151 0.64 -19.13 -20.09
CA GLU A 151 0.29 -19.54 -21.45
C GLU A 151 0.07 -21.05 -21.57
N GLU A 152 0.86 -21.88 -20.85
CA GLU A 152 0.77 -23.34 -20.93
C GLU A 152 -0.56 -23.85 -20.36
N SER A 153 -0.99 -23.31 -19.22
CA SER A 153 -2.25 -23.69 -18.57
C SER A 153 -3.44 -22.84 -19.00
N ASN A 154 -3.22 -21.83 -19.84
CA ASN A 154 -4.22 -20.84 -20.27
C ASN A 154 -4.98 -20.21 -19.10
N THR A 155 -4.25 -19.84 -18.05
CA THR A 155 -4.80 -19.39 -16.77
C THR A 155 -4.33 -17.97 -16.45
N LEU A 156 -5.28 -17.05 -16.21
CA LEU A 156 -5.00 -15.77 -15.59
C LEU A 156 -5.06 -15.92 -14.08
N LEU A 157 -4.02 -15.45 -13.39
CA LEU A 157 -4.03 -15.25 -11.95
C LEU A 157 -4.23 -13.76 -11.68
N VAL A 158 -5.21 -13.42 -10.88
CA VAL A 158 -5.41 -12.06 -10.36
C VAL A 158 -5.12 -12.10 -8.87
N ILE A 159 -4.12 -11.33 -8.46
CA ILE A 159 -3.65 -11.23 -7.08
C ILE A 159 -4.02 -9.85 -6.59
N SER A 160 -4.83 -9.78 -5.54
CA SER A 160 -5.28 -8.53 -4.95
C SER A 160 -5.04 -8.50 -3.44
N ASP A 161 -4.76 -7.31 -2.91
CA ASP A 161 -4.57 -7.03 -1.49
C ASP A 161 -5.72 -6.14 -1.01
N TRP A 162 -6.34 -6.50 0.11
CA TRP A 162 -7.56 -5.89 0.62
C TRP A 162 -7.38 -5.43 2.08
N ASP A 163 -8.14 -4.42 2.48
CA ASP A 163 -8.18 -3.96 3.88
C ASP A 163 -8.65 -5.10 4.82
N SER A 164 -9.65 -5.87 4.36
CA SER A 164 -10.15 -7.05 5.06
C SER A 164 -10.78 -8.05 4.09
N TYR A 165 -11.00 -9.29 4.55
CA TYR A 165 -11.77 -10.28 3.76
C TYR A 165 -13.26 -9.92 3.67
N GLU A 166 -13.80 -9.15 4.61
CA GLU A 166 -15.16 -8.60 4.58
C GLU A 166 -15.32 -7.58 3.44
N GLU A 167 -14.31 -6.69 3.22
CA GLU A 167 -14.33 -5.77 2.08
C GLU A 167 -14.23 -6.51 0.75
N TYR A 168 -13.43 -7.58 0.68
CA TYR A 168 -13.43 -8.45 -0.49
C TYR A 168 -14.77 -9.16 -0.72
N ALA A 169 -15.43 -9.63 0.32
CA ALA A 169 -16.75 -10.25 0.22
C ALA A 169 -17.81 -9.23 -0.26
N ALA A 170 -17.77 -8.00 0.24
CA ALA A 170 -18.62 -6.92 -0.23
C ALA A 170 -18.39 -6.60 -1.72
N TYR A 171 -17.12 -6.59 -2.16
CA TYR A 171 -16.77 -6.48 -3.57
C TYR A 171 -17.37 -7.60 -4.41
N LEU A 172 -17.32 -8.86 -3.96
CA LEU A 172 -17.92 -9.98 -4.69
C LEU A 172 -19.43 -9.83 -4.83
N THR A 173 -20.10 -9.41 -3.77
CA THR A 173 -21.55 -9.13 -3.80
C THR A 173 -21.86 -8.04 -4.82
N TRP A 174 -21.13 -6.93 -4.77
CA TRP A 174 -21.28 -5.86 -5.76
C TRP A 174 -21.09 -6.35 -7.19
N ARG A 175 -20.03 -7.17 -7.46
CA ARG A 175 -19.76 -7.73 -8.80
C ARG A 175 -20.81 -8.70 -9.30
N THR A 176 -21.51 -9.38 -8.41
CA THR A 176 -22.48 -10.42 -8.79
C THR A 176 -23.92 -9.93 -8.75
N GLU A 177 -24.21 -8.82 -8.08
CA GLU A 177 -25.58 -8.35 -7.88
C GLU A 177 -25.84 -6.95 -8.47
N GLU A 178 -24.83 -6.05 -8.50
CA GLU A 178 -24.97 -4.66 -8.93
C GLU A 178 -24.24 -4.38 -10.24
N ASP A 179 -22.93 -4.67 -10.31
CA ASP A 179 -22.07 -4.46 -11.49
C ASP A 179 -21.75 -5.80 -12.16
N THR A 180 -22.78 -6.43 -12.71
CA THR A 180 -22.69 -7.81 -13.21
C THR A 180 -22.04 -7.94 -14.59
N GLU A 181 -21.83 -6.84 -15.32
CA GLU A 181 -21.43 -6.84 -16.73
C GLU A 181 -20.14 -7.66 -16.96
N LEU A 182 -19.09 -7.45 -16.16
CA LEU A 182 -17.86 -8.24 -16.29
C LEU A 182 -18.13 -9.74 -16.09
N VAL A 183 -18.90 -10.10 -15.07
CA VAL A 183 -19.19 -11.51 -14.74
C VAL A 183 -19.96 -12.17 -15.87
N ASP A 184 -20.97 -11.50 -16.41
CA ASP A 184 -21.82 -12.04 -17.49
C ASP A 184 -21.03 -12.21 -18.79
N LEU A 185 -20.17 -11.25 -19.15
CA LEU A 185 -19.38 -11.29 -20.37
C LEU A 185 -18.22 -12.30 -20.27
N MET A 186 -17.58 -12.48 -19.10
CA MET A 186 -16.47 -13.43 -18.96
C MET A 186 -16.92 -14.88 -18.76
N LYS A 187 -18.12 -15.12 -18.18
CA LYS A 187 -18.65 -16.45 -17.91
C LYS A 187 -18.61 -17.41 -19.11
N PRO A 188 -19.01 -17.03 -20.35
CA PRO A 188 -18.92 -17.91 -21.51
C PRO A 188 -17.50 -18.17 -21.98
N LEU A 189 -16.51 -17.35 -21.58
CA LEU A 189 -15.12 -17.47 -21.99
C LEU A 189 -14.31 -18.38 -21.06
N LEU A 190 -14.82 -18.69 -19.86
CA LEU A 190 -14.11 -19.49 -18.85
C LEU A 190 -14.49 -20.98 -18.94
N ILE A 191 -13.48 -21.84 -18.64
CA ILE A 191 -13.71 -23.28 -18.44
C ILE A 191 -14.53 -23.46 -17.18
N GLY A 192 -15.69 -24.12 -17.30
CA GLY A 192 -16.63 -24.29 -16.19
C GLY A 192 -17.42 -23.03 -15.82
N GLY A 193 -17.30 -21.95 -16.60
CA GLY A 193 -17.93 -20.67 -16.30
C GLY A 193 -17.50 -20.13 -14.92
N MET A 194 -18.38 -19.45 -14.19
CA MET A 194 -18.05 -18.94 -12.85
C MET A 194 -17.81 -20.03 -11.80
N LYS A 195 -18.31 -21.24 -11.99
CA LYS A 195 -18.00 -22.38 -11.12
C LYS A 195 -16.56 -22.88 -11.25
N GLY A 196 -15.91 -22.57 -12.36
CA GLY A 196 -14.52 -22.88 -12.62
C GLY A 196 -13.53 -21.85 -12.05
N LEU A 197 -14.02 -20.72 -11.58
CA LEU A 197 -13.21 -19.72 -10.88
C LEU A 197 -12.81 -20.28 -9.52
N ARG A 198 -11.50 -20.33 -9.27
CA ARG A 198 -10.95 -20.75 -7.99
C ARG A 198 -10.40 -19.52 -7.26
N THR A 199 -10.82 -19.32 -6.02
CA THR A 199 -10.28 -18.30 -5.16
C THR A 199 -9.48 -18.95 -4.04
N VAL A 200 -8.28 -18.42 -3.81
CA VAL A 200 -7.38 -18.86 -2.73
C VAL A 200 -7.11 -17.67 -1.82
N TYR A 201 -7.21 -17.90 -0.53
CA TYR A 201 -6.88 -16.94 0.53
C TYR A 201 -5.58 -17.39 1.19
N PRO A 202 -4.42 -16.82 0.82
CA PRO A 202 -3.15 -17.19 1.43
C PRO A 202 -3.13 -16.83 2.92
N ASN A 203 -2.87 -17.79 3.79
CA ASN A 203 -2.80 -17.57 5.24
C ASN A 203 -1.44 -17.01 5.71
N SER A 204 -0.42 -17.09 4.85
CA SER A 204 0.92 -16.59 5.16
C SER A 204 1.70 -16.29 3.89
N MET A 205 2.53 -15.27 3.96
CA MET A 205 3.50 -14.94 2.91
C MET A 205 4.90 -15.28 3.40
N TYR A 206 5.67 -15.92 2.53
CA TYR A 206 7.10 -16.17 2.74
C TYR A 206 7.90 -15.27 1.81
N THR A 207 8.78 -14.44 2.38
CA THR A 207 9.77 -13.71 1.59
C THR A 207 11.02 -14.59 1.49
N VAL A 208 11.41 -14.93 0.27
CA VAL A 208 12.68 -15.60 -0.02
C VAL A 208 13.69 -14.50 -0.35
N TYR A 209 14.79 -14.42 0.42
CA TYR A 209 15.91 -13.50 0.22
C TYR A 209 17.02 -14.17 -0.59
#